data_fceeb586207e517a03a1d51e0525b92f
#
_entry.id   fceeb586207e517a03a1d51e0525b92f
#
_cell.length_a   1.000
_cell.length_b   1.000
_cell.length_c   1.000
_cell.angle_alpha   90.00
_cell.angle_beta   90.00
_cell.angle_gamma   90.00
#
_symmetry.space_group_name_H-M   'P 1'
#
loop_
_entity.id
_entity.type
_entity.pdbx_description
1 polymer ?
#
loop_
_entity_poly.entity_id
_entity_poly.type
_entity_poly.pdbx_seq_one_letter_code
_entity_poly.pdbx_strand_id
1 'polypeptide(L)'
;MSQMFSRAAEVQGRSVMSKSEFKILYHVWKTHREEDKMLTSRELATLMNVSSPAISRTVKGLVQKEWLIQEDDPDDRRNIFLKLSDEGKENYERAIQHMENSMKIIFDEFTEEEIRVFLDTGARLTKVLNKIKEESEE
;
A
#
# COMPACT_ATOMS: atom_id res chain seq x y z
N MET A 1 -8.77 13.39 -3.31
CA MET A 1 -7.36 12.94 -3.50
C MET A 1 -7.23 11.69 -4.38
N SER A 2 -8.06 10.67 -4.22
CA SER A 2 -8.00 9.43 -5.03
C SER A 2 -8.19 9.67 -6.55
N GLN A 3 -9.01 10.63 -6.97
CA GLN A 3 -9.27 10.93 -8.38
C GLN A 3 -8.15 11.73 -9.08
N MET A 4 -7.34 12.50 -8.34
CA MET A 4 -6.22 13.25 -8.94
C MET A 4 -5.07 12.29 -9.31
N PHE A 5 -4.80 11.28 -8.50
CA PHE A 5 -3.79 10.26 -8.81
C PHE A 5 -4.20 9.39 -10.00
N SER A 6 -5.50 9.07 -10.12
CA SER A 6 -6.03 8.31 -11.25
C SER A 6 -5.88 9.05 -12.59
N ARG A 7 -6.19 10.34 -12.62
CA ARG A 7 -6.14 11.16 -13.85
C ARG A 7 -4.73 11.40 -14.40
N ALA A 8 -3.74 11.59 -13.52
CA ALA A 8 -2.35 11.85 -13.94
C ALA A 8 -1.69 10.63 -14.62
N ALA A 9 -2.13 9.42 -14.29
CA ALA A 9 -1.59 8.20 -14.86
C ALA A 9 -2.31 7.73 -16.13
N GLU A 10 -3.61 8.05 -16.29
CA GLU A 10 -4.36 7.80 -17.53
C GLU A 10 -3.77 8.53 -18.74
N VAL A 11 -3.17 9.70 -18.54
CA VAL A 11 -2.55 10.51 -19.61
C VAL A 11 -1.30 9.85 -20.23
N GLN A 12 -0.72 8.83 -19.60
CA GLN A 12 0.51 8.18 -20.08
C GLN A 12 0.33 6.72 -20.54
N GLY A 13 -0.88 6.20 -20.62
CA GLY A 13 -1.15 4.82 -21.09
C GLY A 13 -0.55 3.73 -20.20
N ARG A 14 -0.23 4.05 -18.93
CA ARG A 14 0.34 3.12 -17.94
C ARG A 14 -0.74 2.62 -17.00
N SER A 15 -0.71 1.34 -16.68
CA SER A 15 -1.58 0.75 -15.66
C SER A 15 -1.42 1.48 -14.34
N VAL A 16 -2.50 2.13 -13.88
CA VAL A 16 -2.52 2.85 -12.60
C VAL A 16 -2.50 1.86 -11.47
N MET A 17 -1.54 2.01 -10.57
CA MET A 17 -1.51 1.22 -9.32
C MET A 17 -2.62 1.68 -8.39
N SER A 18 -3.50 0.78 -7.99
CA SER A 18 -4.53 1.07 -6.99
C SER A 18 -3.91 1.21 -5.59
N LYS A 19 -4.66 1.84 -4.68
CA LYS A 19 -4.24 1.97 -3.27
C LYS A 19 -4.02 0.61 -2.60
N SER A 20 -4.86 -0.38 -2.91
CA SER A 20 -4.72 -1.74 -2.37
C SER A 20 -3.50 -2.46 -2.94
N GLU A 21 -3.25 -2.32 -4.23
CA GLU A 21 -2.05 -2.85 -4.88
C GLU A 21 -0.77 -2.24 -4.28
N PHE A 22 -0.73 -0.93 -4.12
CA PHE A 22 0.40 -0.24 -3.50
C PHE A 22 0.68 -0.75 -2.07
N LYS A 23 -0.35 -0.90 -1.25
CA LYS A 23 -0.20 -1.42 0.12
C LYS A 23 0.33 -2.85 0.15
N ILE A 24 -0.12 -3.71 -0.75
CA ILE A 24 0.39 -5.10 -0.84
C ILE A 24 1.86 -5.08 -1.22
N LEU A 25 2.24 -4.36 -2.27
CA LEU A 25 3.63 -4.25 -2.70
C LEU A 25 4.52 -3.67 -1.60
N TYR A 26 4.03 -2.66 -0.88
CA TYR A 26 4.72 -2.08 0.28
C TYR A 26 5.02 -3.12 1.36
N HIS A 27 4.02 -3.87 1.81
CA HIS A 27 4.21 -4.86 2.87
C HIS A 27 5.12 -6.01 2.44
N VAL A 28 4.96 -6.52 1.22
CA VAL A 28 5.83 -7.58 0.69
C VAL A 28 7.27 -7.10 0.57
N TRP A 29 7.49 -5.90 0.04
CA TRP A 29 8.82 -5.31 -0.11
C TRP A 29 9.47 -5.05 1.24
N LYS A 30 8.75 -4.40 2.16
CA LYS A 30 9.24 -4.03 3.49
C LYS A 30 9.64 -5.25 4.31
N THR A 31 8.77 -6.25 4.40
CA THR A 31 9.02 -7.45 5.20
C THR A 31 10.22 -8.23 4.64
N HIS A 32 10.31 -8.34 3.32
CA HIS A 32 11.46 -9.01 2.71
C HIS A 32 12.78 -8.27 2.98
N ARG A 33 12.75 -6.94 2.90
CA ARG A 33 13.96 -6.11 3.08
C ARG A 33 14.42 -5.99 4.54
N GLU A 34 13.49 -5.81 5.47
CA GLU A 34 13.81 -5.52 6.87
C GLU A 34 13.91 -6.77 7.74
N GLU A 35 13.13 -7.80 7.43
CA GLU A 35 13.03 -9.02 8.25
C GLU A 35 13.59 -10.27 7.55
N ASP A 36 14.04 -10.15 6.29
CA ASP A 36 14.44 -11.27 5.42
C ASP A 36 13.39 -12.40 5.39
N LYS A 37 12.11 -11.99 5.44
CA LYS A 37 10.95 -12.88 5.50
C LYS A 37 10.05 -12.66 4.30
N MET A 38 9.51 -13.74 3.77
CA MET A 38 8.46 -13.69 2.76
C MET A 38 7.08 -13.80 3.41
N LEU A 39 6.12 -13.06 2.88
CA LEU A 39 4.73 -13.04 3.35
C LEU A 39 3.86 -13.96 2.51
N THR A 40 2.91 -14.62 3.18
CA THR A 40 1.79 -15.29 2.53
C THR A 40 0.60 -14.35 2.35
N SER A 41 -0.34 -14.70 1.47
CA SER A 41 -1.60 -13.95 1.32
C SER A 41 -2.39 -13.86 2.63
N ARG A 42 -2.34 -14.90 3.48
CA ARG A 42 -3.00 -14.93 4.78
C ARG A 42 -2.39 -13.91 5.74
N GLU A 43 -1.07 -13.87 5.82
CA GLU A 43 -0.35 -12.88 6.65
C GLU A 43 -0.63 -11.46 6.18
N LEU A 44 -0.67 -11.21 4.86
CA LEU A 44 -1.08 -9.92 4.29
C LEU A 44 -2.51 -9.52 4.69
N ALA A 45 -3.45 -10.45 4.63
CA ALA A 45 -4.83 -10.19 5.03
C ALA A 45 -4.90 -9.73 6.49
N THR A 46 -4.15 -10.38 7.37
CA THR A 46 -4.03 -10.01 8.79
C THR A 46 -3.39 -8.64 8.97
N LEU A 47 -2.24 -8.38 8.33
CA LEU A 47 -1.53 -7.10 8.41
C LEU A 47 -2.38 -5.92 7.91
N MET A 48 -3.14 -6.13 6.85
CA MET A 48 -3.95 -5.08 6.23
C MET A 48 -5.36 -4.97 6.86
N ASN A 49 -5.71 -5.87 7.77
CA ASN A 49 -7.04 -5.96 8.37
C ASN A 49 -8.18 -6.01 7.33
N VAL A 50 -8.01 -6.88 6.35
CA VAL A 50 -9.00 -7.13 5.28
C VAL A 50 -9.27 -8.61 5.13
N SER A 51 -10.37 -8.96 4.47
CA SER A 51 -10.74 -10.36 4.27
C SER A 51 -9.77 -11.11 3.35
N SER A 52 -9.57 -12.40 3.59
CA SER A 52 -8.75 -13.26 2.73
C SER A 52 -9.21 -13.28 1.27
N PRO A 53 -10.52 -13.33 0.95
CA PRO A 53 -10.99 -13.22 -0.43
C PRO A 53 -10.61 -11.90 -1.12
N ALA A 54 -10.65 -10.78 -0.40
CA ALA A 54 -10.26 -9.48 -0.94
C ALA A 54 -8.76 -9.43 -1.28
N ILE A 55 -7.91 -9.91 -0.37
CA ILE A 55 -6.47 -10.03 -0.62
C ILE A 55 -6.17 -10.97 -1.79
N SER A 56 -6.76 -12.15 -1.81
CA SER A 56 -6.54 -13.14 -2.87
C SER A 56 -6.87 -12.58 -4.25
N ARG A 57 -7.92 -11.79 -4.36
CA ARG A 57 -8.33 -11.14 -5.61
C ARG A 57 -7.31 -10.12 -6.07
N THR A 58 -6.82 -9.27 -5.17
CA THR A 58 -5.82 -8.25 -5.52
C THR A 58 -4.46 -8.88 -5.83
N VAL A 59 -4.04 -9.88 -5.05
CA VAL A 59 -2.81 -10.66 -5.31
C VAL A 59 -2.87 -11.32 -6.68
N LYS A 60 -3.99 -11.96 -7.02
CA LYS A 60 -4.18 -12.57 -8.35
C LYS A 60 -4.00 -11.53 -9.47
N GLY A 61 -4.57 -10.34 -9.30
CA GLY A 61 -4.38 -9.24 -10.26
C GLY A 61 -2.92 -8.81 -10.39
N LEU A 62 -2.19 -8.72 -9.29
CA LEU A 62 -0.77 -8.37 -9.28
C LEU A 62 0.12 -9.47 -9.91
N VAL A 63 -0.22 -10.73 -9.71
CA VAL A 63 0.46 -11.85 -10.38
C VAL A 63 0.19 -11.84 -11.89
N GLN A 64 -1.04 -11.54 -12.32
CA GLN A 64 -1.39 -11.39 -13.73
C GLN A 64 -0.67 -10.21 -14.42
N LYS A 65 -0.39 -9.14 -13.65
CA LYS A 65 0.44 -8.00 -14.11
C LYS A 65 1.94 -8.30 -14.07
N GLU A 66 2.34 -9.48 -13.59
CA GLU A 66 3.74 -9.87 -13.40
C GLU A 66 4.49 -8.97 -12.39
N TRP A 67 3.77 -8.30 -11.47
CA TRP A 67 4.38 -7.49 -10.42
C TRP A 67 4.66 -8.27 -9.15
N LEU A 68 3.92 -9.36 -8.90
CA LEU A 68 4.20 -10.35 -7.85
C LEU A 68 4.50 -11.71 -8.44
N ILE A 69 5.38 -12.41 -7.77
CA ILE A 69 5.73 -13.82 -8.01
C ILE A 69 5.25 -14.63 -6.82
N GLN A 70 4.68 -15.80 -7.08
CA GLN A 70 4.31 -16.78 -6.08
C GLN A 70 5.38 -17.87 -6.01
N GLU A 71 5.84 -18.17 -4.80
CA GLU A 71 6.80 -19.24 -4.52
C GLU A 71 6.20 -20.20 -3.49
N ASP A 72 6.34 -21.50 -3.73
CA ASP A 72 5.90 -22.51 -2.77
C ASP A 72 6.79 -22.49 -1.52
N ASP A 73 6.17 -22.63 -0.35
CA ASP A 73 6.89 -22.83 0.90
C ASP A 73 7.50 -24.25 0.88
N PRO A 74 8.84 -24.38 0.97
CA PRO A 74 9.49 -25.68 0.97
C PRO A 74 9.11 -26.54 2.19
N ASP A 75 8.71 -25.93 3.28
CA ASP A 75 8.37 -26.60 4.54
C ASP A 75 6.87 -26.91 4.65
N ASP A 76 5.99 -26.14 4.00
CA ASP A 76 4.55 -26.36 4.00
C ASP A 76 3.91 -25.98 2.65
N ARG A 77 3.60 -26.99 1.84
CA ARG A 77 2.97 -26.82 0.51
C ARG A 77 1.61 -26.11 0.52
N ARG A 78 1.01 -25.89 1.69
CA ARG A 78 -0.24 -25.14 1.82
C ARG A 78 0.00 -23.63 1.84
N ASN A 79 1.23 -23.21 2.06
CA ASN A 79 1.64 -21.83 2.06
C ASN A 79 2.22 -21.45 0.70
N ILE A 80 1.84 -20.28 0.23
CA ILE A 80 2.41 -19.65 -0.97
C ILE A 80 2.98 -18.31 -0.55
N PHE A 81 4.28 -18.17 -0.72
CA PHE A 81 4.99 -16.92 -0.46
C PHE A 81 4.86 -15.96 -1.63
N LEU A 82 4.88 -14.69 -1.31
CA LEU A 82 4.79 -13.59 -2.26
C LEU A 82 6.11 -12.82 -2.30
N LYS A 83 6.55 -12.51 -3.51
CA LYS A 83 7.77 -11.75 -3.78
C LYS A 83 7.51 -10.73 -4.89
N LEU A 84 8.12 -9.55 -4.80
CA LEU A 84 8.10 -8.63 -5.93
C LEU A 84 8.98 -9.16 -7.06
N SER A 85 8.46 -9.11 -8.28
CA SER A 85 9.28 -9.24 -9.49
C SER A 85 10.12 -7.98 -9.69
N ASP A 86 11.06 -8.00 -10.63
CA ASP A 86 11.82 -6.80 -10.99
C ASP A 86 10.90 -5.70 -11.52
N GLU A 87 9.91 -6.05 -12.33
CA GLU A 87 8.89 -5.12 -12.81
C GLU A 87 8.02 -4.57 -11.67
N GLY A 88 7.65 -5.42 -10.71
CA GLY A 88 6.93 -5.00 -9.51
C GLY A 88 7.71 -4.01 -8.66
N LYS A 89 9.02 -4.22 -8.49
CA LYS A 89 9.91 -3.27 -7.80
C LYS A 89 9.96 -1.94 -8.52
N GLU A 90 10.18 -1.94 -9.83
CA GLU A 90 10.23 -0.71 -10.64
C GLU A 90 8.91 0.08 -10.55
N ASN A 91 7.77 -0.60 -10.64
CA ASN A 91 6.46 0.06 -10.53
C ASN A 91 6.22 0.62 -9.13
N TYR A 92 6.63 -0.10 -8.08
CA TYR A 92 6.58 0.37 -6.71
C TYR A 92 7.47 1.60 -6.50
N GLU A 93 8.72 1.58 -6.95
CA GLU A 93 9.66 2.70 -6.85
C GLU A 93 9.15 3.94 -7.61
N ARG A 94 8.56 3.76 -8.79
CA ARG A 94 7.92 4.88 -9.52
C ARG A 94 6.74 5.48 -8.76
N ALA A 95 5.95 4.64 -8.10
CA ALA A 95 4.84 5.11 -7.28
C ALA A 95 5.33 5.92 -6.07
N ILE A 96 6.39 5.47 -5.40
CA ILE A 96 7.07 6.21 -4.32
C ILE A 96 7.59 7.54 -4.84
N GLN A 97 8.33 7.54 -5.95
CA GLN A 97 8.88 8.77 -6.52
C GLN A 97 7.80 9.78 -6.90
N HIS A 98 6.68 9.31 -7.44
CA HIS A 98 5.55 10.17 -7.75
C HIS A 98 4.92 10.78 -6.48
N MET A 99 4.81 10.00 -5.43
CA MET A 99 4.33 10.47 -4.13
C MET A 99 5.28 11.52 -3.52
N GLU A 100 6.58 11.26 -3.53
CA GLU A 100 7.61 12.19 -3.04
C GLU A 100 7.58 13.51 -3.81
N ASN A 101 7.47 13.47 -5.13
CA ASN A 101 7.36 14.68 -5.95
C ASN A 101 6.11 15.49 -5.62
N SER A 102 4.98 14.81 -5.38
CA SER A 102 3.73 15.47 -4.99
C SER A 102 3.85 16.09 -3.59
N MET A 103 4.48 15.37 -2.65
CA MET A 103 4.74 15.88 -1.29
C MET A 103 5.69 17.09 -1.32
N LYS A 104 6.69 17.07 -2.19
CA LYS A 104 7.60 18.21 -2.36
C LYS A 104 6.86 19.50 -2.75
N ILE A 105 5.91 19.41 -3.67
CA ILE A 105 5.07 20.55 -4.06
C ILE A 105 4.31 21.10 -2.84
N ILE A 106 3.75 20.22 -1.99
CA ILE A 106 3.07 20.62 -0.77
C ILE A 106 4.05 21.31 0.21
N PHE A 107 5.24 20.73 0.42
CA PHE A 107 6.24 21.33 1.31
C PHE A 107 6.80 22.66 0.80
N ASP A 108 6.84 22.86 -0.52
CA ASP A 108 7.28 24.15 -1.09
C ASP A 108 6.22 25.26 -0.91
N GLU A 109 4.94 24.90 -0.82
CA GLU A 109 3.80 25.86 -0.65
C GLU A 109 3.48 26.20 0.81
N PHE A 110 3.86 25.35 1.76
CA PHE A 110 3.52 25.50 3.17
C PHE A 110 4.77 25.52 4.05
N THR A 111 4.72 26.29 5.15
CA THR A 111 5.76 26.28 6.16
C THR A 111 5.74 24.99 6.99
N GLU A 112 6.87 24.65 7.60
CA GLU A 112 6.93 23.50 8.54
C GLU A 112 5.90 23.61 9.67
N GLU A 113 5.67 24.83 10.16
CA GLU A 113 4.68 25.09 11.22
C GLU A 113 3.27 24.79 10.74
N GLU A 114 2.88 25.24 9.55
CA GLU A 114 1.57 24.95 8.98
C GLU A 114 1.35 23.46 8.76
N ILE A 115 2.35 22.75 8.27
CA ILE A 115 2.30 21.29 8.08
C ILE A 115 2.16 20.59 9.44
N ARG A 116 2.94 20.98 10.44
CA ARG A 116 2.87 20.41 11.79
C ARG A 116 1.51 20.61 12.43
N VAL A 117 0.96 21.82 12.39
CA VAL A 117 -0.38 22.13 12.91
C VAL A 117 -1.45 21.30 12.21
N PHE A 118 -1.35 21.17 10.88
CA PHE A 118 -2.29 20.33 10.12
C PHE A 118 -2.22 18.86 10.53
N LEU A 119 -1.03 18.29 10.67
CA LEU A 119 -0.84 16.89 11.07
C LEU A 119 -1.33 16.64 12.50
N ASP A 120 -1.01 17.52 13.43
CA ASP A 120 -1.46 17.44 14.85
C ASP A 120 -2.99 17.54 14.94
N THR A 121 -3.57 18.45 14.20
CA THR A 121 -5.04 18.61 14.15
C THR A 121 -5.70 17.39 13.53
N GLY A 122 -5.15 16.84 12.45
CA GLY A 122 -5.62 15.62 11.82
C GLY A 122 -5.55 14.40 12.74
N ALA A 123 -4.45 14.25 13.48
CA ALA A 123 -4.31 13.18 14.47
C ALA A 123 -5.34 13.28 15.61
N ARG A 124 -5.63 14.50 16.10
CA ARG A 124 -6.68 14.74 17.09
C ARG A 124 -8.07 14.42 16.55
N LEU A 125 -8.35 14.83 15.32
CA LEU A 125 -9.62 14.52 14.66
C LEU A 125 -9.81 13.01 14.51
N THR A 126 -8.78 12.27 14.09
CA THR A 126 -8.81 10.81 13.97
C THR A 126 -9.15 10.14 15.30
N LYS A 127 -8.54 10.60 16.41
CA LYS A 127 -8.86 10.08 17.76
C LYS A 127 -10.33 10.30 18.14
N VAL A 128 -10.86 11.48 17.85
CA VAL A 128 -12.28 11.80 18.14
C VAL A 128 -13.21 10.92 17.30
N LEU A 129 -12.93 10.76 16.02
CA LEU A 129 -13.74 9.91 15.14
C LEU A 129 -13.72 8.44 15.57
N ASN A 130 -12.57 7.91 15.97
CA ASN A 130 -12.47 6.54 16.47
C ASN A 130 -13.28 6.35 17.77
N LYS A 131 -13.23 7.32 18.67
CA LYS A 131 -14.02 7.29 19.91
C LYS A 131 -15.54 7.30 19.63
N ILE A 132 -16.00 8.14 18.70
CA ILE A 132 -17.41 8.17 18.29
C ILE A 132 -17.83 6.81 17.69
N LYS A 133 -16.96 6.19 16.91
CA LYS A 133 -17.23 4.89 16.31
C LYS A 133 -17.38 3.79 17.37
N GLU A 134 -16.47 3.76 18.35
CA GLU A 134 -16.51 2.79 19.47
C GLU A 134 -17.80 2.96 20.30
N GLU A 135 -18.21 4.19 20.60
CA GLU A 135 -19.45 4.49 21.32
C GLU A 135 -20.73 4.14 20.52
N SER A 136 -20.64 4.06 19.19
CA SER A 136 -21.79 3.73 18.33
C SER A 136 -21.96 2.22 18.11
N GLU A 137 -20.97 1.42 18.46
CA GLU A 137 -20.97 -0.04 18.34
C GLU A 137 -21.39 -0.73 19.66
N GLU A 138 -21.55 0.03 20.76
CA GLU A 138 -22.12 -0.41 22.04
C GLU A 138 -23.67 -0.24 22.04
#